data_6fa932549602f7a0cd42003e69dd0eb5
#
_entry.id   6fa932549602f7a0cd42003e69dd0eb5
#
_cell.length_a   1.000
_cell.length_b   1.000
_cell.length_c   1.000
_cell.angle_alpha   90.00
_cell.angle_beta   90.00
_cell.angle_gamma   90.00
#
_symmetry.space_group_name_H-M   'P 1'
#
loop_
_entity.id
_entity.type
_entity.pdbx_description
1 polymer ?
#
loop_
_entity_poly.entity_id
_entity_poly.type
_entity_poly.pdbx_seq_one_letter_code
_entity_poly.pdbx_strand_id
1 'polypeptide(L)'
;MGQDLYVRKPGAISDTRITSDGADGIVNGQSVHRQEYGITKGTFWSPNGNLLAFYRMDERMVTPYYLEDIGTKPSTFDKIRYPMAGDSSHHVSVGVYDLRTGKIVFLRTGEPADQYLTNISWSLDEQQLYVAHLDRATENLKLVGYDAHTGNTTTTLLQEQDPVYL
;
A
#
# COMPACT_ATOMS: atom_id res chain seq x y z
N MET A 1 -7.11 14.99 -9.37
CA MET A 1 -7.87 13.73 -9.09
C MET A 1 -7.86 13.50 -7.60
N GLY A 2 -8.96 12.97 -7.03
CA GLY A 2 -8.99 12.63 -5.61
C GLY A 2 -8.01 11.50 -5.27
N GLN A 3 -7.40 11.56 -4.10
CA GLN A 3 -6.44 10.58 -3.57
C GLN A 3 -7.16 9.45 -2.78
N ASP A 4 -8.50 9.44 -2.83
CA ASP A 4 -9.34 8.45 -2.16
C ASP A 4 -9.69 7.27 -3.05
N LEU A 5 -9.96 6.14 -2.38
CA LEU A 5 -10.40 4.90 -3.01
C LEU A 5 -11.94 4.84 -3.05
N TYR A 6 -12.45 4.40 -4.18
CA TYR A 6 -13.89 4.22 -4.43
C TYR A 6 -14.15 2.83 -5.00
N VAL A 7 -15.33 2.30 -4.74
CA VAL A 7 -15.82 1.06 -5.35
C VAL A 7 -17.20 1.28 -5.98
N ARG A 8 -17.43 0.68 -7.13
CA ARG A 8 -18.76 0.61 -7.76
C ARG A 8 -19.20 -0.84 -7.84
N LYS A 9 -20.35 -1.15 -7.25
CA LYS A 9 -20.99 -2.46 -7.41
C LYS A 9 -21.58 -2.56 -8.81
N PRO A 10 -21.56 -3.75 -9.44
CA PRO A 10 -22.25 -3.97 -10.71
C PRO A 10 -23.71 -3.51 -10.64
N GLY A 11 -24.16 -2.69 -11.60
CA GLY A 11 -25.52 -2.15 -11.66
C GLY A 11 -25.79 -0.94 -10.74
N ALA A 12 -24.83 -0.51 -9.92
CA ALA A 12 -24.99 0.71 -9.10
C ALA A 12 -24.85 1.97 -9.95
N ILE A 13 -25.62 3.01 -9.61
CA ILE A 13 -25.63 4.31 -10.29
C ILE A 13 -24.47 5.19 -9.78
N SER A 14 -24.04 4.99 -8.53
CA SER A 14 -23.02 5.81 -7.88
C SER A 14 -21.88 4.98 -7.29
N ASP A 15 -20.73 5.64 -7.13
CA ASP A 15 -19.59 5.09 -6.43
C ASP A 15 -19.77 5.16 -4.92
N THR A 16 -19.28 4.14 -4.21
CA THR A 16 -19.15 4.14 -2.76
C THR A 16 -17.73 4.57 -2.43
N ARG A 17 -17.58 5.64 -1.65
CA ARG A 17 -16.28 6.09 -1.15
C ARG A 17 -15.82 5.17 -0.03
N ILE A 18 -14.61 4.61 -0.18
CA ILE A 18 -13.99 3.72 0.82
C ILE A 18 -13.14 4.54 1.79
N THR A 19 -12.24 5.39 1.29
CA THR A 19 -11.36 6.22 2.12
C THR A 19 -11.76 7.68 2.06
N SER A 20 -11.37 8.46 3.08
CA SER A 20 -11.73 9.88 3.18
C SER A 20 -10.58 10.79 3.62
N ASP A 21 -9.36 10.22 3.69
CA ASP A 21 -8.15 10.91 4.13
C ASP A 21 -7.16 11.20 2.98
N GLY A 22 -7.56 10.92 1.75
CA GLY A 22 -6.77 11.24 0.56
C GLY A 22 -6.50 12.75 0.44
N ALA A 23 -5.20 13.12 0.39
CA ALA A 23 -4.73 14.49 0.39
C ALA A 23 -3.38 14.60 -0.33
N ASP A 24 -2.77 15.80 -0.37
CA ASP A 24 -1.37 15.92 -0.82
C ASP A 24 -0.45 15.09 0.08
N GLY A 25 0.15 14.07 -0.51
CA GLY A 25 1.02 13.11 0.17
C GLY A 25 0.32 11.97 0.90
N ILE A 26 -1.00 11.82 0.78
CA ILE A 26 -1.73 10.62 1.22
C ILE A 26 -2.50 10.05 0.06
N VAL A 27 -2.15 8.83 -0.34
CA VAL A 27 -2.69 8.16 -1.53
C VAL A 27 -3.26 6.80 -1.15
N ASN A 28 -4.46 6.49 -1.60
CA ASN A 28 -5.15 5.23 -1.33
C ASN A 28 -5.39 4.43 -2.63
N GLY A 29 -5.16 3.12 -2.58
CA GLY A 29 -5.49 2.19 -3.65
C GLY A 29 -4.61 2.27 -4.90
N GLN A 30 -3.46 2.92 -4.83
CA GLN A 30 -2.47 2.97 -5.91
C GLN A 30 -1.26 2.09 -5.59
N SER A 31 -0.46 1.77 -6.62
CA SER A 31 0.81 1.08 -6.43
C SER A 31 1.77 1.94 -5.60
N VAL A 32 2.59 1.30 -4.79
CA VAL A 32 3.50 1.95 -3.85
C VAL A 32 4.95 1.57 -4.15
N HIS A 33 5.89 2.10 -3.38
CA HIS A 33 7.31 1.77 -3.44
C HIS A 33 7.93 1.89 -4.85
N ARG A 34 7.42 2.84 -5.66
CA ARG A 34 7.87 3.06 -7.05
C ARG A 34 7.84 1.79 -7.92
N GLN A 35 6.91 0.88 -7.60
CA GLN A 35 6.72 -0.40 -8.31
C GLN A 35 7.89 -1.39 -8.15
N GLU A 36 8.74 -1.19 -7.15
CA GLU A 36 9.78 -2.16 -6.78
C GLU A 36 9.17 -3.46 -6.25
N TYR A 37 9.95 -4.52 -6.24
CA TYR A 37 9.57 -5.85 -5.73
C TYR A 37 8.26 -6.40 -6.28
N GLY A 38 7.96 -6.11 -7.59
CA GLY A 38 6.78 -6.60 -8.26
C GLY A 38 5.46 -5.93 -7.86
N ILE A 39 5.50 -4.78 -7.17
CA ILE A 39 4.30 -4.04 -6.76
C ILE A 39 3.77 -3.26 -7.97
N THR A 40 2.82 -3.83 -8.71
CA THR A 40 2.26 -3.24 -9.94
C THR A 40 0.87 -2.65 -9.77
N LYS A 41 0.20 -2.92 -8.63
CA LYS A 41 -1.17 -2.48 -8.34
C LYS A 41 -1.33 -2.13 -6.87
N GLY A 42 -2.38 -1.37 -6.55
CA GLY A 42 -2.65 -0.92 -5.19
C GLY A 42 -3.89 -1.53 -4.55
N THR A 43 -4.60 -2.43 -5.25
CA THR A 43 -5.83 -3.08 -4.77
C THR A 43 -5.83 -4.57 -5.05
N PHE A 44 -6.38 -5.36 -4.12
CA PHE A 44 -6.34 -6.82 -4.13
C PHE A 44 -7.70 -7.37 -3.66
N TRP A 45 -8.51 -7.83 -4.60
CA TRP A 45 -9.79 -8.45 -4.30
C TRP A 45 -9.59 -9.82 -3.66
N SER A 46 -10.41 -10.12 -2.67
CA SER A 46 -10.52 -11.46 -2.11
C SER A 46 -11.18 -12.43 -3.12
N PRO A 47 -10.97 -13.75 -3.00
CA PRO A 47 -11.44 -14.74 -4.00
C PRO A 47 -12.93 -14.66 -4.31
N ASN A 48 -13.80 -14.42 -3.33
CA ASN A 48 -15.24 -14.30 -3.53
C ASN A 48 -15.72 -12.86 -3.71
N GLY A 49 -14.80 -11.87 -3.67
CA GLY A 49 -15.10 -10.45 -3.84
C GLY A 49 -15.82 -9.79 -2.67
N ASN A 50 -15.78 -10.38 -1.47
CA ASN A 50 -16.40 -9.81 -0.27
C ASN A 50 -15.51 -8.75 0.41
N LEU A 51 -14.20 -8.89 0.26
CA LEU A 51 -13.19 -8.03 0.87
C LEU A 51 -12.28 -7.42 -0.19
N LEU A 52 -11.81 -6.22 0.06
CA LEU A 52 -10.86 -5.52 -0.78
C LEU A 52 -9.68 -5.05 0.07
N ALA A 53 -8.51 -5.66 -0.13
CA ALA A 53 -7.28 -5.14 0.42
C ALA A 53 -6.74 -4.01 -0.46
N PHE A 54 -6.13 -3.00 0.15
CA PHE A 54 -5.58 -1.86 -0.57
C PHE A 54 -4.39 -1.27 0.17
N TYR A 55 -3.48 -0.66 -0.58
CA TYR A 55 -2.41 0.16 -0.03
C TYR A 55 -2.91 1.56 0.32
N ARG A 56 -2.46 2.05 1.47
CA ARG A 56 -2.48 3.44 1.85
C ARG A 56 -1.04 3.91 2.02
N MET A 57 -0.63 4.88 1.22
CA MET A 57 0.70 5.46 1.25
C MET A 57 0.65 6.85 1.88
N ASP A 58 1.51 7.09 2.87
CA ASP A 58 1.79 8.41 3.42
C ASP A 58 3.21 8.81 3.02
N GLU A 59 3.31 9.81 2.17
CA GLU A 59 4.59 10.34 1.67
C GLU A 59 4.83 11.80 2.09
N ARG A 60 4.09 12.28 3.11
CA ARG A 60 4.21 13.68 3.56
C ARG A 60 5.58 14.03 4.11
N MET A 61 6.30 13.02 4.66
CA MET A 61 7.67 13.16 5.15
C MET A 61 8.73 13.11 4.03
N VAL A 62 8.35 12.70 2.82
CA VAL A 62 9.28 12.59 1.69
C VAL A 62 9.61 13.97 1.15
N THR A 63 10.90 14.26 1.02
CA THR A 63 11.38 15.54 0.46
C THR A 63 10.89 15.71 -0.98
N PRO A 64 10.29 16.86 -1.32
CA PRO A 64 9.87 17.12 -2.69
C PRO A 64 11.07 17.25 -3.64
N TYR A 65 10.93 16.64 -4.80
CA TYR A 65 11.84 16.81 -5.94
C TYR A 65 11.12 17.56 -7.05
N TYR A 66 11.78 18.54 -7.65
CA TYR A 66 11.22 19.37 -8.71
C TYR A 66 11.76 18.93 -10.07
N LEU A 67 10.85 18.52 -10.96
CA LEU A 67 11.15 18.23 -12.36
C LEU A 67 10.78 19.43 -13.21
N GLU A 68 11.71 19.94 -14.00
CA GLU A 68 11.42 21.02 -14.95
C GLU A 68 10.64 20.45 -16.16
N ASP A 69 9.48 21.03 -16.42
CA ASP A 69 8.73 20.81 -17.66
C ASP A 69 9.14 21.85 -18.71
N ILE A 70 10.01 21.43 -19.63
CA ILE A 70 10.49 22.26 -20.73
C ILE A 70 9.50 22.37 -21.90
N GLY A 71 8.38 21.63 -21.85
CA GLY A 71 7.31 21.69 -22.85
C GLY A 71 6.46 22.95 -22.75
N THR A 72 6.53 23.67 -21.63
CA THR A 72 5.82 24.94 -21.41
C THR A 72 6.72 26.15 -21.64
N LYS A 73 6.11 27.32 -21.94
CA LYS A 73 6.82 28.61 -22.12
C LYS A 73 6.12 29.71 -21.32
N PRO A 74 6.72 30.24 -20.23
CA PRO A 74 8.00 29.81 -19.63
C PRO A 74 7.91 28.36 -19.09
N SER A 75 9.07 27.72 -18.88
CA SER A 75 9.11 26.39 -18.25
C SER A 75 8.46 26.41 -16.86
N THR A 76 7.81 25.31 -16.52
CA THR A 76 7.19 25.10 -15.21
C THR A 76 7.89 23.96 -14.45
N PHE A 77 7.58 23.80 -13.17
CA PHE A 77 8.16 22.75 -12.35
C PHE A 77 7.05 21.83 -11.81
N ASP A 78 7.17 20.54 -12.12
CA ASP A 78 6.37 19.51 -11.48
C ASP A 78 7.01 19.10 -10.16
N LYS A 79 6.22 19.14 -9.09
CA LYS A 79 6.65 18.69 -7.77
C LYS A 79 6.25 17.25 -7.56
N ILE A 80 7.24 16.37 -7.43
CA ILE A 80 7.03 14.96 -7.09
C ILE A 80 7.65 14.65 -5.72
N ARG A 81 7.11 13.66 -5.02
CA ARG A 81 7.70 13.14 -3.78
C ARG A 81 8.52 11.91 -4.14
N TYR A 82 9.84 12.07 -4.16
CA TYR A 82 10.78 11.00 -4.52
C TYR A 82 11.78 10.80 -3.39
N PRO A 83 11.77 9.64 -2.69
CA PRO A 83 12.74 9.35 -1.64
C PRO A 83 14.14 9.24 -2.25
N MET A 84 15.00 10.20 -1.93
CA MET A 84 16.42 10.17 -2.32
C MET A 84 17.18 9.23 -1.39
N ALA A 85 18.32 8.71 -1.86
CA ALA A 85 19.20 7.88 -1.02
C ALA A 85 19.61 8.64 0.24
N GLY A 86 19.38 8.02 1.41
CA GLY A 86 19.66 8.62 2.72
C GLY A 86 18.54 9.50 3.29
N ASP A 87 17.51 9.83 2.51
CA ASP A 87 16.35 10.61 2.96
C ASP A 87 15.24 9.70 3.53
N SER A 88 14.28 10.35 4.22
CA SER A 88 13.07 9.69 4.69
C SER A 88 12.27 9.12 3.53
N SER A 89 11.86 7.85 3.67
CA SER A 89 10.96 7.19 2.73
C SER A 89 9.49 7.36 3.15
N HIS A 90 8.58 7.06 2.23
CA HIS A 90 7.16 7.00 2.53
C HIS A 90 6.82 5.80 3.43
N HIS A 91 5.73 5.92 4.17
CA HIS A 91 5.17 4.86 4.98
C HIS A 91 3.97 4.23 4.28
N VAL A 92 3.93 2.91 4.23
CA VAL A 92 2.82 2.17 3.62
C VAL A 92 2.10 1.35 4.68
N SER A 93 0.79 1.36 4.60
CA SER A 93 -0.07 0.47 5.37
C SER A 93 -1.03 -0.28 4.43
N VAL A 94 -1.52 -1.43 4.89
CA VAL A 94 -2.49 -2.24 4.16
C VAL A 94 -3.82 -2.18 4.89
N GLY A 95 -4.85 -1.68 4.21
CA GLY A 95 -6.23 -1.68 4.68
C GLY A 95 -7.02 -2.82 4.06
N VAL A 96 -7.98 -3.37 4.78
CA VAL A 96 -8.96 -4.34 4.32
C VAL A 96 -10.35 -3.73 4.49
N TYR A 97 -11.05 -3.55 3.39
CA TYR A 97 -12.43 -3.06 3.35
C TYR A 97 -13.41 -4.21 3.21
N ASP A 98 -14.38 -4.31 4.10
CA ASP A 98 -15.49 -5.26 4.01
C ASP A 98 -16.67 -4.61 3.28
N LEU A 99 -17.03 -5.15 2.10
CA LEU A 99 -18.11 -4.62 1.25
C LEU A 99 -19.50 -4.77 1.87
N ARG A 100 -19.66 -5.71 2.79
CA ARG A 100 -20.93 -5.97 3.46
C ARG A 100 -21.19 -5.00 4.61
N THR A 101 -20.14 -4.72 5.39
CA THR A 101 -20.26 -3.87 6.60
C THR A 101 -19.86 -2.42 6.36
N GLY A 102 -19.09 -2.14 5.30
CA GLY A 102 -18.51 -0.83 5.01
C GLY A 102 -17.36 -0.44 5.95
N LYS A 103 -16.82 -1.38 6.71
CA LYS A 103 -15.73 -1.14 7.67
C LYS A 103 -14.37 -1.36 7.02
N ILE A 104 -13.39 -0.59 7.46
CA ILE A 104 -11.97 -0.77 7.16
C ILE A 104 -11.24 -1.23 8.40
N VAL A 105 -10.37 -2.22 8.24
CA VAL A 105 -9.40 -2.65 9.23
C VAL A 105 -8.01 -2.51 8.63
N PHE A 106 -7.08 -1.88 9.35
CA PHE A 106 -5.67 -1.82 8.94
C PHE A 106 -4.88 -2.95 9.60
N LEU A 107 -4.00 -3.59 8.80
CA LEU A 107 -3.09 -4.60 9.30
C LEU A 107 -2.08 -3.97 10.26
N ARG A 108 -1.75 -4.68 11.34
CA ARG A 108 -0.74 -4.28 12.33
C ARG A 108 0.63 -4.75 11.88
N THR A 109 1.17 -4.11 10.87
CA THR A 109 2.44 -4.50 10.22
C THR A 109 3.67 -4.23 11.08
N GLY A 110 3.54 -3.42 12.14
CA GLY A 110 4.65 -3.11 13.05
C GLY A 110 5.68 -2.16 12.45
N GLU A 111 6.78 -2.03 13.17
CA GLU A 111 7.93 -1.18 12.77
C GLU A 111 9.03 -2.03 12.12
N PRO A 112 9.89 -1.41 11.28
CA PRO A 112 9.89 0.02 10.92
C PRO A 112 8.78 0.37 9.92
N ALA A 113 8.23 1.58 10.00
CA ALA A 113 7.10 2.02 9.17
C ALA A 113 7.46 2.21 7.69
N ASP A 114 8.74 2.34 7.37
CA ASP A 114 9.29 2.51 6.01
C ASP A 114 9.66 1.19 5.32
N GLN A 115 9.32 0.04 5.94
CA GLN A 115 9.49 -1.29 5.34
C GLN A 115 8.69 -1.44 4.03
N TYR A 116 9.14 -2.33 3.16
CA TYR A 116 8.39 -2.71 1.98
C TYR A 116 7.34 -3.75 2.34
N LEU A 117 6.08 -3.52 1.93
CA LEU A 117 4.97 -4.45 2.05
C LEU A 117 4.59 -4.93 0.65
N THR A 118 4.91 -6.16 0.32
CA THR A 118 4.77 -6.71 -1.04
C THR A 118 4.08 -8.08 -1.04
N ASN A 119 3.89 -8.67 -2.23
CA ASN A 119 3.33 -10.01 -2.43
C ASN A 119 2.01 -10.26 -1.68
N ILE A 120 1.12 -9.26 -1.69
CA ILE A 120 -0.20 -9.38 -1.04
C ILE A 120 -1.01 -10.48 -1.70
N SER A 121 -1.43 -11.46 -0.91
CA SER A 121 -2.26 -12.58 -1.35
C SER A 121 -3.28 -12.99 -0.31
N TRP A 122 -4.42 -13.51 -0.76
CA TRP A 122 -5.52 -13.96 0.08
C TRP A 122 -5.49 -15.46 0.33
N SER A 123 -5.93 -15.89 1.53
CA SER A 123 -6.37 -17.26 1.72
C SER A 123 -7.68 -17.51 0.94
N LEU A 124 -7.92 -18.78 0.57
CA LEU A 124 -9.11 -19.15 -0.22
C LEU A 124 -10.42 -18.92 0.54
N ASP A 125 -10.39 -19.00 1.87
CA ASP A 125 -11.54 -18.77 2.75
C ASP A 125 -11.76 -17.31 3.13
N GLU A 126 -10.92 -16.38 2.59
CA GLU A 126 -10.95 -14.93 2.84
C GLU A 126 -10.71 -14.54 4.30
N GLN A 127 -10.25 -15.47 5.16
CA GLN A 127 -10.02 -15.17 6.57
C GLN A 127 -8.65 -14.54 6.81
N GLN A 128 -7.70 -14.77 5.91
CA GLN A 128 -6.33 -14.29 6.07
C GLN A 128 -5.82 -13.56 4.84
N LEU A 129 -5.00 -12.55 5.10
CA LEU A 129 -4.20 -11.84 4.11
C LEU A 129 -2.72 -12.10 4.41
N TYR A 130 -1.98 -12.55 3.41
CA TYR A 130 -0.55 -12.76 3.50
C TYR A 130 0.19 -11.58 2.89
N VAL A 131 1.23 -11.10 3.59
CA VAL A 131 2.05 -9.97 3.17
C VAL A 131 3.52 -10.33 3.38
N ALA A 132 4.33 -10.12 2.37
CA ALA A 132 5.78 -10.18 2.52
C ALA A 132 6.28 -8.81 3.01
N HIS A 133 7.07 -8.85 4.07
CA HIS A 133 7.77 -7.71 4.65
C HIS A 133 9.22 -7.78 4.28
N LEU A 134 9.77 -6.72 3.70
CA LEU A 134 11.18 -6.59 3.44
C LEU A 134 11.66 -5.29 4.07
N ASP A 135 12.75 -5.32 4.81
CA ASP A 135 13.32 -4.12 5.39
C ASP A 135 14.00 -3.23 4.32
N ARG A 136 14.31 -2.00 4.69
CA ARG A 136 14.95 -1.04 3.76
C ARG A 136 16.36 -1.43 3.36
N ALA A 137 17.07 -2.21 4.18
CA ALA A 137 18.39 -2.74 3.86
C ALA A 137 18.33 -3.94 2.92
N THR A 138 17.12 -4.53 2.71
CA THR A 138 16.89 -5.76 1.93
C THR A 138 17.63 -6.98 2.50
N GLU A 139 17.81 -7.00 3.81
CA GLU A 139 18.53 -8.05 4.54
C GLU A 139 17.59 -9.00 5.31
N ASN A 140 16.34 -8.57 5.54
CA ASN A 140 15.34 -9.33 6.31
C ASN A 140 14.02 -9.42 5.57
N LEU A 141 13.64 -10.63 5.19
CA LEU A 141 12.36 -10.96 4.57
C LEU A 141 11.49 -11.77 5.53
N LYS A 142 10.21 -11.43 5.65
CA LYS A 142 9.22 -12.22 6.37
C LYS A 142 7.94 -12.33 5.56
N LEU A 143 7.38 -13.52 5.46
CA LEU A 143 6.01 -13.73 4.97
C LEU A 143 5.09 -13.91 6.17
N VAL A 144 4.18 -12.97 6.37
CA VAL A 144 3.32 -12.88 7.55
C VAL A 144 1.86 -13.00 7.15
N GLY A 145 1.11 -13.84 7.88
CA GLY A 145 -0.34 -13.93 7.79
C GLY A 145 -1.03 -13.01 8.78
N TYR A 146 -2.09 -12.38 8.33
CA TYR A 146 -2.94 -11.46 9.10
C TYR A 146 -4.39 -11.92 9.05
N ASP A 147 -5.08 -11.84 10.17
CA ASP A 147 -6.53 -11.96 10.22
C ASP A 147 -7.17 -10.77 9.50
N ALA A 148 -7.96 -11.05 8.48
CA ALA A 148 -8.54 -10.04 7.60
C ALA A 148 -9.58 -9.13 8.28
N HIS A 149 -10.16 -9.57 9.41
CA HIS A 149 -11.22 -8.85 10.12
C HIS A 149 -10.72 -8.05 11.31
N THR A 150 -9.56 -8.41 11.87
CA THR A 150 -8.98 -7.72 13.04
C THR A 150 -7.67 -7.01 12.74
N GLY A 151 -6.99 -7.38 11.64
CA GLY A 151 -5.68 -6.87 11.25
C GLY A 151 -4.53 -7.41 12.11
N ASN A 152 -4.81 -8.36 13.03
CA ASN A 152 -3.78 -8.94 13.87
C ASN A 152 -2.96 -9.97 13.11
N THR A 153 -1.67 -10.06 13.44
CA THR A 153 -0.80 -11.15 12.97
C THR A 153 -1.33 -12.49 13.47
N THR A 154 -1.41 -13.47 12.57
CA THR A 154 -1.80 -14.86 12.89
C THR A 154 -0.61 -15.79 12.90
N THR A 155 0.29 -15.66 11.92
CA THR A 155 1.45 -16.54 11.78
C THR A 155 2.56 -15.87 10.99
N THR A 156 3.80 -16.32 11.17
CA THR A 156 4.92 -16.06 10.27
C THR A 156 5.22 -17.35 9.53
N LEU A 157 5.00 -17.36 8.21
CA LEU A 157 5.13 -18.54 7.36
C LEU A 157 6.57 -18.79 6.90
N LEU A 158 7.32 -17.70 6.68
CA LEU A 158 8.69 -17.72 6.22
C LEU A 158 9.44 -16.54 6.87
N GLN A 159 10.68 -16.78 7.21
CA GLN A 159 11.63 -15.74 7.58
C GLN A 159 12.98 -16.09 7.00
N GLU A 160 13.57 -15.16 6.28
CA GLU A 160 14.91 -15.25 5.72
C GLU A 160 15.72 -14.03 6.13
N GLN A 161 17.00 -14.23 6.29
CA GLN A 161 17.94 -13.17 6.59
C GLN A 161 19.25 -13.44 5.88
N ASP A 162 19.72 -12.45 5.13
CA ASP A 162 21.04 -12.49 4.49
C ASP A 162 21.65 -11.07 4.56
N PRO A 163 22.90 -10.91 5.06
CA PRO A 163 23.52 -9.59 5.18
C PRO A 163 24.00 -9.01 3.85
N VAL A 164 23.82 -9.70 2.73
CA VAL A 164 24.32 -9.30 1.42
C VAL A 164 23.21 -9.26 0.37
N TYR A 165 22.38 -10.29 0.31
CA TYR A 165 21.30 -10.42 -0.69
C TYR A 165 20.11 -11.21 -0.15
N LEU A 166 18.93 -10.66 -0.37
CA LEU A 166 17.64 -11.37 -0.33
C LEU A 166 16.89 -11.19 -1.64
#